data_913d75770b86affa399a528bba6b2e46
#
_entry.id   913d75770b86affa399a528bba6b2e46
#
_cell.length_a   1.000
_cell.length_b   1.000
_cell.length_c   1.000
_cell.angle_alpha   90.00
_cell.angle_beta   90.00
_cell.angle_gamma   90.00
#
_symmetry.space_group_name_H-M   'P 1'
#
loop_
_entity.id
_entity.type
_entity.pdbx_description
1 polymer ?
#
loop_
_entity_poly.entity_id
_entity_poly.type
_entity_poly.pdbx_seq_one_letter_code
_entity_poly.pdbx_strand_id
1 'polypeptide(L)'
;MYQVPARLCVTFQRDLLQLMSGSSPVFRRRPPLRKTDSAVGASDTLVPEAAVATATGGGVAGVSFTAAAVCSMGTSATRLYSTLAPTITDNGIPQTQEEYVVETDLEPVDPADPNDILKECQQVLENRPPRLKRDFLYLRKSSQAGDCRPIKVLQWNILAQALGEWKDNFIKCPREALKWSERKYLILEEILTYRPDILCLQEVDHYFDTFQPVLSGLGYHSTFFPKPSSPCLAVEHNNGPDGCALFFLRERFELINSVTLRLVAKMLQTNQVAIIQTLRCIETGRVFCVAVTHLKACSGWERFRSSQGCDLLQNLENITGAGIPLIVCGDFNAEPTEDVYKQFTKSRLNLNSAYKLLSEDGQSEPPFTTWKIRPSGESCLTLDYIWYSQHAFAVNRLLNLPTEEQIGPNRLPSFHYPSDHLSLVCEFSFLDQLDDSFQSVAGSDNKV
;
A
#
# COMPACT_ATOMS: atom_id res chain seq x y z
N MET A 1 -1.80 46.92 17.78
CA MET A 1 -2.12 45.95 18.85
C MET A 1 -3.62 45.62 18.73
N TYR A 2 -3.95 44.52 18.08
CA TYR A 2 -5.32 43.99 18.09
C TYR A 2 -5.29 42.65 18.77
N GLN A 3 -5.90 42.53 19.91
CA GLN A 3 -6.08 41.26 20.63
C GLN A 3 -7.22 40.50 19.93
N VAL A 4 -6.89 39.27 19.46
CA VAL A 4 -7.86 38.29 18.94
C VAL A 4 -8.45 37.55 20.15
N PRO A 5 -9.77 37.41 20.25
CA PRO A 5 -10.42 36.77 21.41
C PRO A 5 -10.11 35.26 21.46
N ALA A 6 -9.75 34.78 22.64
CA ALA A 6 -9.35 33.40 22.95
C ALA A 6 -10.38 32.30 22.58
N ARG A 7 -11.62 32.65 22.25
CA ARG A 7 -12.68 31.70 21.87
C ARG A 7 -12.56 31.14 20.44
N LEU A 8 -11.86 31.84 19.54
CA LEU A 8 -11.64 31.33 18.18
C LEU A 8 -10.59 30.22 18.10
N CYS A 9 -9.68 30.18 19.07
CA CYS A 9 -8.57 29.21 19.06
C CYS A 9 -9.03 27.79 19.42
N VAL A 10 -10.03 27.65 20.29
CA VAL A 10 -10.53 26.33 20.75
C VAL A 10 -11.36 25.62 19.69
N THR A 11 -12.13 26.36 18.90
CA THR A 11 -12.95 25.79 17.81
C THR A 11 -12.04 25.31 16.68
N PHE A 12 -10.99 26.07 16.35
CA PHE A 12 -10.04 25.73 15.32
C PHE A 12 -9.21 24.47 15.65
N GLN A 13 -8.88 24.29 16.92
CA GLN A 13 -8.13 23.12 17.39
C GLN A 13 -8.98 21.84 17.41
N ARG A 14 -10.29 21.95 17.65
CA ARG A 14 -11.24 20.83 17.60
C ARG A 14 -11.49 20.37 16.16
N ASP A 15 -11.64 21.30 15.23
CA ASP A 15 -11.81 20.98 13.81
C ASP A 15 -10.54 20.36 13.21
N LEU A 16 -9.36 20.78 13.70
CA LEU A 16 -8.08 20.24 13.26
C LEU A 16 -7.85 18.80 13.74
N LEU A 17 -8.24 18.48 14.99
CA LEU A 17 -8.16 17.11 15.53
C LEU A 17 -9.14 16.17 14.80
N GLN A 18 -10.31 16.67 14.40
CA GLN A 18 -11.25 15.91 13.59
C GLN A 18 -10.75 15.69 12.15
N LEU A 19 -10.02 16.66 11.60
CA LEU A 19 -9.33 16.59 10.32
C LEU A 19 -8.21 15.53 10.30
N MET A 20 -7.55 15.30 11.43
CA MET A 20 -6.44 14.34 11.55
C MET A 20 -6.90 12.90 11.79
N SER A 21 -8.10 12.69 12.36
CA SER A 21 -8.60 11.35 12.73
C SER A 21 -9.28 10.57 11.62
N GLY A 22 -9.57 11.19 10.46
CA GLY A 22 -10.19 10.49 9.33
C GLY A 22 -11.67 10.13 9.51
N SER A 23 -12.32 10.59 10.59
CA SER A 23 -13.72 10.31 10.86
C SER A 23 -14.63 11.25 10.05
N SER A 24 -15.46 10.72 9.19
CA SER A 24 -16.53 11.46 8.51
C SER A 24 -17.53 11.99 9.52
N PRO A 25 -18.08 13.21 9.33
CA PRO A 25 -19.12 13.72 10.22
C PRO A 25 -20.38 12.87 10.06
N VAL A 26 -20.76 12.16 11.11
CA VAL A 26 -22.06 11.50 11.20
C VAL A 26 -23.12 12.58 11.34
N PHE A 27 -23.92 12.77 10.30
CA PHE A 27 -25.14 13.58 10.37
C PHE A 27 -26.10 12.94 11.39
N ARG A 28 -26.15 13.48 12.61
CA ARG A 28 -27.20 13.15 13.57
C ARG A 28 -28.52 13.70 13.04
N ARG A 29 -29.41 12.83 12.57
CA ARG A 29 -30.83 13.18 12.37
C ARG A 29 -31.43 13.50 13.73
N ARG A 30 -32.08 14.66 13.86
CA ARG A 30 -32.89 15.01 15.02
C ARG A 30 -34.03 13.99 15.15
N PRO A 31 -34.33 13.50 16.38
CA PRO A 31 -35.50 12.65 16.58
C PRO A 31 -36.78 13.44 16.46
N PRO A 32 -37.89 12.87 15.97
CA PRO A 32 -39.18 13.53 15.92
C PRO A 32 -39.76 13.67 17.32
N LEU A 33 -40.49 14.79 17.54
CA LEU A 33 -41.21 15.14 18.74
C LEU A 33 -42.19 14.04 19.15
N ARG A 34 -42.08 13.57 20.40
CA ARG A 34 -43.05 12.66 21.05
C ARG A 34 -44.37 13.42 21.29
N LYS A 35 -45.46 12.80 20.87
CA LYS A 35 -46.79 13.05 21.42
C LYS A 35 -46.96 12.19 22.66
N THR A 36 -47.43 12.81 23.73
CA THR A 36 -47.90 12.22 24.98
C THR A 36 -49.20 11.48 24.76
N ASP A 37 -49.33 10.25 25.31
CA ASP A 37 -50.53 9.88 26.03
C ASP A 37 -50.31 8.63 26.90
N SER A 38 -50.89 8.73 28.02
CA SER A 38 -51.02 8.08 29.30
C SER A 38 -51.36 6.58 29.33
N ALA A 39 -50.87 5.97 30.37
CA ALA A 39 -51.57 5.21 31.43
C ALA A 39 -51.35 3.69 31.57
N VAL A 40 -50.92 3.33 32.77
CA VAL A 40 -51.40 2.25 33.71
C VAL A 40 -50.79 0.84 33.54
N GLY A 41 -50.21 0.34 34.67
CA GLY A 41 -50.32 -1.03 35.12
C GLY A 41 -49.03 -1.74 35.55
N ALA A 42 -48.74 -1.64 36.79
CA ALA A 42 -48.23 -2.52 37.85
C ALA A 42 -47.81 -3.96 37.49
N SER A 43 -46.70 -4.43 38.00
CA SER A 43 -46.42 -5.31 39.16
C SER A 43 -45.16 -6.12 39.01
N ASP A 44 -44.29 -5.97 39.98
CA ASP A 44 -43.61 -6.97 40.83
C ASP A 44 -43.11 -8.27 40.18
N THR A 45 -41.83 -8.66 40.35
CA THR A 45 -41.21 -9.19 41.55
C THR A 45 -39.80 -9.77 41.29
N LEU A 46 -38.92 -9.47 42.25
CA LEU A 46 -37.90 -10.33 42.87
C LEU A 46 -36.62 -10.82 42.12
N VAL A 47 -35.54 -10.29 42.65
CA VAL A 47 -34.17 -10.79 42.71
C VAL A 47 -34.12 -12.04 43.66
N PRO A 48 -33.17 -12.95 43.52
CA PRO A 48 -32.23 -13.09 44.64
C PRO A 48 -30.76 -13.16 44.28
N GLU A 49 -30.04 -12.67 45.29
CA GLU A 49 -28.59 -12.63 45.52
C GLU A 49 -27.89 -13.99 45.64
N ALA A 50 -26.58 -13.87 45.48
CA ALA A 50 -25.47 -14.45 46.28
C ALA A 50 -24.98 -15.87 46.00
N ALA A 51 -23.68 -15.96 45.71
CA ALA A 51 -22.74 -16.59 46.69
C ALA A 51 -21.27 -16.37 46.28
N VAL A 52 -20.54 -15.77 47.21
CA VAL A 52 -19.08 -15.68 47.30
C VAL A 52 -18.52 -17.02 47.75
N ALA A 53 -17.46 -17.51 47.12
CA ALA A 53 -16.60 -18.54 47.75
C ALA A 53 -15.12 -18.19 47.45
N THR A 54 -14.44 -17.75 48.48
CA THR A 54 -13.00 -17.67 48.63
C THR A 54 -12.39 -19.07 48.85
N ALA A 55 -11.28 -19.36 48.17
CA ALA A 55 -10.34 -20.37 48.66
C ALA A 55 -8.90 -19.98 48.27
N THR A 56 -8.11 -19.97 49.31
CA THR A 56 -6.69 -19.66 49.41
C THR A 56 -5.80 -20.83 49.01
N GLY A 57 -4.64 -20.53 48.43
CA GLY A 57 -3.37 -21.13 48.86
C GLY A 57 -2.72 -22.19 47.99
N GLY A 58 -1.49 -21.96 47.59
CA GLY A 58 -0.44 -22.96 47.63
C GLY A 58 0.31 -23.34 46.36
N GLY A 59 1.55 -22.85 46.20
CA GLY A 59 2.70 -23.72 45.95
C GLY A 59 3.17 -23.94 44.51
N VAL A 60 4.15 -23.16 44.11
CA VAL A 60 5.41 -23.45 43.40
C VAL A 60 5.58 -24.88 42.80
N ALA A 61 5.80 -24.96 41.49
CA ALA A 61 6.81 -25.83 40.87
C ALA A 61 7.09 -25.35 39.44
N GLY A 62 8.32 -24.83 39.20
CA GLY A 62 8.85 -24.56 37.90
C GLY A 62 9.11 -25.86 37.15
N VAL A 63 8.66 -25.91 35.90
CA VAL A 63 9.09 -26.93 34.94
C VAL A 63 9.66 -26.18 33.72
N SER A 64 10.98 -26.23 33.64
CA SER A 64 11.78 -25.82 32.47
C SER A 64 11.50 -26.82 31.37
N PHE A 65 10.86 -26.41 30.27
CA PHE A 65 10.83 -27.20 29.04
C PHE A 65 11.87 -26.63 28.07
N THR A 66 12.98 -27.34 27.94
CA THR A 66 13.89 -27.23 26.83
C THR A 66 13.19 -27.68 25.56
N ALA A 67 12.98 -26.77 24.64
CA ALA A 67 12.48 -27.09 23.29
C ALA A 67 13.56 -27.88 22.55
N ALA A 68 13.38 -29.18 22.42
CA ALA A 68 14.12 -30.01 21.49
C ALA A 68 13.64 -29.68 20.08
N ALA A 69 14.54 -29.16 19.24
CA ALA A 69 14.32 -28.97 17.82
C ALA A 69 14.07 -30.32 17.16
N VAL A 70 12.82 -30.62 16.81
CA VAL A 70 12.50 -31.70 15.89
C VAL A 70 12.63 -31.14 14.48
N CYS A 71 13.76 -31.39 13.86
CA CYS A 71 13.98 -31.21 12.43
C CYS A 71 13.15 -32.25 11.69
N SER A 72 11.92 -31.91 11.29
CA SER A 72 11.11 -32.68 10.35
C SER A 72 11.24 -32.00 8.99
N MET A 73 11.70 -32.73 8.00
CA MET A 73 11.68 -32.33 6.60
C MET A 73 10.20 -32.24 6.16
N GLY A 74 9.58 -31.06 6.36
CA GLY A 74 8.27 -30.75 5.83
C GLY A 74 8.34 -30.39 4.35
N THR A 75 7.34 -30.80 3.59
CA THR A 75 7.15 -30.36 2.20
C THR A 75 6.96 -28.83 2.15
N SER A 76 7.22 -28.19 1.00
CA SER A 76 7.01 -26.74 0.80
C SER A 76 5.58 -26.29 1.21
N ALA A 77 4.58 -27.13 0.95
CA ALA A 77 3.19 -26.90 1.37
C ALA A 77 3.06 -26.70 2.89
N THR A 78 3.74 -27.55 3.68
CA THR A 78 3.72 -27.43 5.13
C THR A 78 4.34 -26.12 5.61
N ARG A 79 5.38 -25.64 4.92
CA ARG A 79 6.05 -24.37 5.24
C ARG A 79 5.14 -23.18 4.98
N LEU A 80 4.50 -23.11 3.82
CA LEU A 80 3.57 -22.03 3.49
C LEU A 80 2.36 -22.03 4.43
N TYR A 81 1.81 -23.22 4.72
CA TYR A 81 0.68 -23.34 5.65
C TYR A 81 1.05 -22.84 7.05
N SER A 82 2.23 -23.17 7.56
CA SER A 82 2.70 -22.67 8.86
C SER A 82 2.92 -21.15 8.87
N THR A 83 3.33 -20.58 7.74
CA THR A 83 3.56 -19.13 7.56
C THR A 83 2.24 -18.37 7.41
N LEU A 84 1.26 -18.96 6.70
CA LEU A 84 -0.01 -18.32 6.39
C LEU A 84 -1.16 -18.74 7.32
N ALA A 85 -0.94 -19.73 8.21
CA ALA A 85 -1.92 -20.10 9.24
C ALA A 85 -2.14 -18.92 10.19
N PRO A 86 -3.37 -18.74 10.72
CA PRO A 86 -3.61 -17.67 11.68
C PRO A 86 -2.78 -17.94 12.94
N THR A 87 -1.75 -17.16 13.15
CA THR A 87 -1.02 -17.16 14.41
C THR A 87 -1.85 -16.37 15.40
N ILE A 88 -2.67 -17.06 16.19
CA ILE A 88 -3.27 -16.46 17.38
C ILE A 88 -2.13 -16.36 18.40
N THR A 89 -1.38 -15.29 18.37
CA THR A 89 -0.49 -14.91 19.47
C THR A 89 -1.17 -13.79 20.22
N ASP A 90 -1.67 -14.14 21.38
CA ASP A 90 -2.13 -13.21 22.42
C ASP A 90 -0.89 -12.53 23.05
N ASN A 91 -0.15 -11.80 22.26
CA ASN A 91 0.99 -11.01 22.70
C ASN A 91 0.64 -9.54 22.51
N GLY A 92 0.30 -8.90 23.62
CA GLY A 92 0.02 -7.48 23.68
C GLY A 92 1.12 -6.67 22.99
N ILE A 93 0.73 -5.90 21.98
CA ILE A 93 1.58 -4.94 21.29
C ILE A 93 2.03 -3.89 22.31
N PRO A 94 3.33 -3.61 22.45
CA PRO A 94 3.78 -2.54 23.32
C PRO A 94 3.25 -1.20 22.84
N GLN A 95 2.44 -0.54 23.65
CA GLN A 95 1.95 0.84 23.42
C GLN A 95 3.05 1.87 23.76
N THR A 96 4.14 1.90 23.01
CA THR A 96 5.05 3.04 23.06
C THR A 96 5.21 3.62 21.67
N GLN A 97 4.91 4.90 21.54
CA GLN A 97 5.03 5.71 20.31
C GLN A 97 6.51 5.97 19.98
N GLU A 98 7.30 4.95 19.76
CA GLU A 98 8.63 5.07 19.16
C GLU A 98 8.50 4.70 17.68
N GLU A 99 9.18 5.46 16.84
CA GLU A 99 9.18 5.32 15.37
C GLU A 99 9.61 3.91 14.97
N TYR A 100 8.64 3.07 14.63
CA TYR A 100 8.92 1.73 14.10
C TYR A 100 9.30 1.81 12.63
N VAL A 101 10.57 2.06 12.36
CA VAL A 101 11.17 1.68 11.07
C VAL A 101 11.68 0.26 11.25
N VAL A 102 11.03 -0.71 10.64
CA VAL A 102 11.52 -2.08 10.65
C VAL A 102 12.24 -2.34 9.33
N GLU A 103 13.55 -2.13 9.36
CA GLU A 103 14.46 -2.72 8.37
C GLU A 103 14.86 -4.09 8.92
N THR A 104 14.53 -5.15 8.20
CA THR A 104 14.91 -6.50 8.61
C THR A 104 15.81 -7.13 7.57
N ASP A 105 17.09 -7.17 7.88
CA ASP A 105 18.04 -8.10 7.28
C ASP A 105 17.90 -9.46 7.99
N LEU A 106 16.81 -10.16 7.73
CA LEU A 106 16.72 -11.56 8.10
C LEU A 106 17.55 -12.36 7.10
N GLU A 107 18.59 -13.02 7.59
CA GLU A 107 19.29 -14.05 6.80
C GLU A 107 18.25 -15.02 6.22
N PRO A 108 18.31 -15.33 4.94
CA PRO A 108 17.31 -16.17 4.30
C PRO A 108 17.32 -17.56 4.94
N VAL A 109 16.25 -17.89 5.62
CA VAL A 109 15.89 -19.27 5.89
C VAL A 109 15.70 -19.94 4.52
N ASP A 110 16.40 -21.02 4.22
CA ASP A 110 16.39 -21.76 2.94
C ASP A 110 15.56 -21.13 1.82
N PRO A 111 16.13 -20.72 0.70
CA PRO A 111 15.43 -19.98 -0.36
C PRO A 111 14.20 -20.78 -0.84
N ALA A 112 13.03 -20.17 -0.79
CA ALA A 112 11.81 -20.77 -1.28
C ALA A 112 11.73 -20.63 -2.82
N ASP A 113 11.25 -21.66 -3.51
CA ASP A 113 10.98 -21.55 -4.95
C ASP A 113 9.65 -20.79 -5.16
N PRO A 114 9.66 -19.64 -5.87
CA PRO A 114 8.44 -18.90 -6.17
C PRO A 114 7.41 -19.72 -6.96
N ASN A 115 7.79 -20.72 -7.73
CA ASN A 115 6.86 -21.60 -8.43
C ASN A 115 6.13 -22.53 -7.46
N ASP A 116 6.79 -23.01 -6.43
CA ASP A 116 6.18 -23.89 -5.44
C ASP A 116 5.14 -23.11 -4.63
N ILE A 117 5.47 -21.88 -4.18
CA ILE A 117 4.51 -21.02 -3.47
C ILE A 117 3.34 -20.65 -4.37
N LEU A 118 3.58 -20.30 -5.64
CA LEU A 118 2.53 -20.02 -6.60
C LEU A 118 1.59 -21.21 -6.77
N LYS A 119 2.15 -22.41 -6.93
CA LYS A 119 1.39 -23.65 -7.04
C LYS A 119 0.54 -23.94 -5.80
N GLU A 120 1.08 -23.69 -4.61
CA GLU A 120 0.34 -23.83 -3.36
C GLU A 120 -0.83 -22.85 -3.28
N CYS A 121 -0.63 -21.57 -3.65
CA CYS A 121 -1.72 -20.61 -3.73
C CYS A 121 -2.80 -21.09 -4.70
N GLN A 122 -2.42 -21.58 -5.88
CA GLN A 122 -3.35 -22.10 -6.88
C GLN A 122 -4.11 -23.34 -6.42
N GLN A 123 -3.46 -24.23 -5.66
CA GLN A 123 -4.12 -25.39 -5.06
C GLN A 123 -5.20 -24.99 -4.04
N VAL A 124 -4.91 -24.00 -3.19
CA VAL A 124 -5.90 -23.48 -2.24
C VAL A 124 -7.09 -22.83 -2.96
N LEU A 125 -6.83 -22.19 -4.10
CA LEU A 125 -7.82 -21.50 -4.92
C LEU A 125 -8.51 -22.39 -5.96
N GLU A 126 -8.17 -23.71 -6.02
CA GLU A 126 -8.64 -24.63 -7.08
C GLU A 126 -10.16 -24.66 -7.23
N ASN A 127 -10.91 -24.57 -6.13
CA ASN A 127 -12.37 -24.58 -6.11
C ASN A 127 -12.98 -23.16 -6.15
N ARG A 128 -12.18 -22.14 -6.47
CA ARG A 128 -12.61 -20.75 -6.61
C ARG A 128 -12.67 -20.35 -8.08
N PRO A 129 -13.44 -19.32 -8.42
CA PRO A 129 -13.36 -18.75 -9.75
C PRO A 129 -11.92 -18.33 -10.08
N PRO A 130 -11.47 -18.51 -11.34
CA PRO A 130 -10.10 -18.20 -11.72
C PRO A 130 -9.82 -16.70 -11.53
N ARG A 131 -8.59 -16.37 -11.11
CA ARG A 131 -8.12 -15.00 -10.99
C ARG A 131 -8.30 -14.24 -12.31
N LEU A 132 -8.60 -12.95 -12.21
CA LEU A 132 -8.65 -12.03 -13.34
C LEU A 132 -7.29 -12.01 -14.06
N LYS A 133 -7.24 -12.53 -15.30
CA LYS A 133 -6.02 -12.58 -16.11
C LYS A 133 -5.93 -11.32 -16.96
N ARG A 134 -4.72 -10.80 -17.05
CA ARG A 134 -4.40 -9.60 -17.81
C ARG A 134 -3.13 -9.80 -18.60
N ASP A 135 -3.06 -9.26 -19.81
CA ASP A 135 -1.93 -9.38 -20.72
C ASP A 135 -1.07 -8.09 -20.68
N PHE A 136 0.21 -8.22 -21.04
CA PHE A 136 1.08 -7.08 -21.20
C PHE A 136 0.92 -6.43 -22.57
N LEU A 137 0.81 -5.10 -22.59
CA LEU A 137 1.01 -4.29 -23.78
C LEU A 137 2.50 -3.99 -23.94
N TYR A 138 3.07 -4.39 -25.06
CA TYR A 138 4.47 -4.14 -25.41
C TYR A 138 4.59 -2.81 -26.16
N LEU A 139 5.33 -1.86 -25.60
CA LEU A 139 5.55 -0.54 -26.18
C LEU A 139 6.87 -0.46 -26.97
N ARG A 140 7.83 -1.32 -26.63
CA ARG A 140 9.12 -1.44 -27.33
C ARG A 140 9.36 -2.86 -27.77
N LYS A 141 9.98 -3.00 -28.95
CA LYS A 141 10.45 -4.31 -29.41
C LYS A 141 11.67 -4.73 -28.60
N SER A 142 11.77 -6.01 -28.24
CA SER A 142 12.86 -6.60 -27.46
C SER A 142 14.27 -6.31 -28.01
N SER A 143 14.37 -6.06 -29.34
CA SER A 143 15.64 -5.72 -30.00
C SER A 143 16.16 -4.30 -29.72
N GLN A 144 15.38 -3.45 -29.02
CA GLN A 144 15.76 -2.08 -28.64
C GLN A 144 16.01 -1.94 -27.11
N ALA A 145 15.82 -3.01 -26.37
CA ALA A 145 16.25 -3.08 -24.98
C ALA A 145 17.78 -3.26 -25.00
N GLY A 146 18.53 -2.41 -24.30
CA GLY A 146 19.98 -2.57 -24.09
C GLY A 146 20.29 -3.94 -23.46
N ASP A 147 21.56 -4.31 -23.36
CA ASP A 147 22.02 -5.62 -22.85
C ASP A 147 21.60 -5.94 -21.40
N CYS A 148 21.02 -4.96 -20.68
CA CYS A 148 20.65 -5.09 -19.27
C CYS A 148 19.21 -5.56 -19.08
N ARG A 149 19.02 -6.43 -18.08
CA ARG A 149 17.69 -6.94 -17.69
C ARG A 149 16.77 -5.77 -17.24
N PRO A 150 15.58 -5.60 -17.85
CA PRO A 150 14.63 -4.55 -17.46
C PRO A 150 14.22 -4.68 -15.99
N ILE A 151 13.80 -3.54 -15.40
CA ILE A 151 13.31 -3.45 -14.02
C ILE A 151 11.78 -3.53 -14.03
N LYS A 152 11.22 -4.55 -13.40
CA LYS A 152 9.78 -4.71 -13.27
C LYS A 152 9.30 -4.16 -11.93
N VAL A 153 8.41 -3.17 -11.97
CA VAL A 153 7.83 -2.51 -10.80
C VAL A 153 6.35 -2.85 -10.72
N LEU A 154 5.89 -3.25 -9.53
CA LEU A 154 4.48 -3.46 -9.23
C LEU A 154 4.05 -2.46 -8.15
N GLN A 155 3.00 -1.72 -8.41
CA GLN A 155 2.30 -0.80 -7.52
C GLN A 155 0.92 -1.34 -7.19
N TRP A 156 0.53 -1.41 -5.91
CA TRP A 156 -0.81 -1.87 -5.55
C TRP A 156 -1.28 -1.45 -4.16
N ASN A 157 -2.46 -0.86 -4.07
CA ASN A 157 -3.23 -0.80 -2.84
C ASN A 157 -3.95 -2.16 -2.69
N ILE A 158 -3.54 -2.96 -1.69
CA ILE A 158 -4.00 -4.35 -1.54
C ILE A 158 -5.30 -4.49 -0.75
N LEU A 159 -5.86 -3.40 -0.25
CA LEU A 159 -7.00 -3.32 0.66
C LEU A 159 -6.71 -4.00 2.00
N ALA A 160 -6.51 -3.24 3.05
CA ALA A 160 -6.31 -3.76 4.41
C ALA A 160 -7.48 -4.65 4.84
N GLN A 161 -7.21 -5.74 5.57
CA GLN A 161 -8.26 -6.64 6.04
C GLN A 161 -9.32 -5.89 6.83
N ALA A 162 -8.88 -5.08 7.81
CA ALA A 162 -9.79 -4.35 8.68
C ALA A 162 -10.71 -3.38 7.93
N LEU A 163 -10.23 -2.80 6.82
CA LEU A 163 -11.04 -1.94 5.95
C LEU A 163 -12.01 -2.78 5.10
N GLY A 164 -11.51 -3.83 4.46
CA GLY A 164 -12.29 -4.68 3.56
C GLY A 164 -13.41 -5.44 4.28
N GLU A 165 -13.10 -6.11 5.37
CA GLU A 165 -14.06 -6.95 6.10
C GLU A 165 -15.06 -6.14 6.94
N TRP A 166 -14.64 -5.00 7.52
CA TRP A 166 -15.41 -4.36 8.60
C TRP A 166 -15.81 -2.90 8.35
N LYS A 167 -15.05 -2.15 7.57
CA LYS A 167 -15.23 -0.69 7.51
C LYS A 167 -15.76 -0.17 6.17
N ASP A 168 -15.26 -0.68 5.06
CA ASP A 168 -15.54 -0.12 3.74
C ASP A 168 -16.90 -0.46 3.17
N ASN A 169 -17.53 -1.51 3.67
CA ASN A 169 -18.90 -1.91 3.38
C ASN A 169 -19.21 -2.01 1.86
N PHE A 170 -18.50 -2.92 1.17
CA PHE A 170 -18.76 -3.23 -0.24
C PHE A 170 -20.09 -3.95 -0.39
N ILE A 171 -21.10 -3.29 -0.99
CA ILE A 171 -22.49 -3.80 -1.03
C ILE A 171 -22.73 -4.88 -2.09
N LYS A 172 -21.88 -4.97 -3.10
CA LYS A 172 -21.98 -5.96 -4.19
C LYS A 172 -20.98 -7.11 -4.07
N CYS A 173 -19.95 -6.94 -3.26
CA CYS A 173 -18.96 -7.97 -3.02
C CYS A 173 -19.51 -9.01 -2.03
N PRO A 174 -19.40 -10.32 -2.32
CA PRO A 174 -19.70 -11.37 -1.34
C PRO A 174 -18.78 -11.23 -0.11
N ARG A 175 -19.35 -11.36 1.09
CA ARG A 175 -18.57 -11.20 2.33
C ARG A 175 -17.43 -12.21 2.44
N GLU A 176 -17.63 -13.41 1.89
CA GLU A 176 -16.62 -14.46 1.85
C GLU A 176 -15.40 -14.04 1.05
N ALA A 177 -15.59 -13.31 -0.07
CA ALA A 177 -14.52 -12.81 -0.91
C ALA A 177 -13.69 -11.69 -0.24
N LEU A 178 -14.22 -11.06 0.82
CA LEU A 178 -13.51 -10.02 1.59
C LEU A 178 -12.60 -10.61 2.67
N LYS A 179 -12.83 -11.86 3.08
CA LYS A 179 -12.06 -12.49 4.16
C LYS A 179 -10.58 -12.58 3.82
N TRP A 180 -9.73 -12.25 4.80
CA TRP A 180 -8.28 -12.35 4.61
C TRP A 180 -7.83 -13.76 4.23
N SER A 181 -8.46 -14.79 4.82
CA SER A 181 -8.21 -16.20 4.47
C SER A 181 -8.41 -16.53 2.99
N GLU A 182 -9.21 -15.76 2.28
CA GLU A 182 -9.43 -15.88 0.83
C GLU A 182 -8.47 -14.97 0.04
N ARG A 183 -8.42 -13.68 0.43
CA ARG A 183 -7.73 -12.65 -0.32
C ARG A 183 -6.21 -12.81 -0.33
N LYS A 184 -5.61 -13.28 0.76
CA LYS A 184 -4.15 -13.43 0.87
C LYS A 184 -3.56 -14.31 -0.24
N TYR A 185 -4.23 -15.40 -0.59
CA TYR A 185 -3.77 -16.30 -1.67
C TYR A 185 -3.90 -15.67 -3.05
N LEU A 186 -4.97 -14.91 -3.29
CA LEU A 186 -5.15 -14.16 -4.54
C LEU A 186 -4.12 -13.03 -4.67
N ILE A 187 -3.79 -12.34 -3.57
CA ILE A 187 -2.76 -11.30 -3.54
C ILE A 187 -1.38 -11.91 -3.84
N LEU A 188 -1.04 -13.03 -3.18
CA LEU A 188 0.23 -13.71 -3.41
C LEU A 188 0.29 -14.28 -4.83
N GLU A 189 -0.80 -14.88 -5.36
CA GLU A 189 -0.87 -15.36 -6.73
C GLU A 189 -0.62 -14.24 -7.74
N GLU A 190 -1.20 -13.05 -7.53
CA GLU A 190 -0.97 -11.87 -8.38
C GLU A 190 0.50 -11.46 -8.38
N ILE A 191 1.11 -11.30 -7.19
CA ILE A 191 2.53 -10.93 -7.04
C ILE A 191 3.43 -11.99 -7.68
N LEU A 192 3.20 -13.26 -7.39
CA LEU A 192 4.04 -14.37 -7.86
C LEU A 192 3.87 -14.64 -9.37
N THR A 193 2.73 -14.32 -9.95
CA THR A 193 2.51 -14.42 -11.40
C THR A 193 3.35 -13.40 -12.15
N TYR A 194 3.39 -12.15 -11.68
CA TYR A 194 4.13 -11.08 -12.38
C TYR A 194 5.59 -10.97 -11.94
N ARG A 195 5.96 -11.46 -10.75
CA ARG A 195 7.35 -11.48 -10.22
C ARG A 195 8.03 -10.14 -10.40
N PRO A 196 7.58 -9.10 -9.70
CA PRO A 196 8.21 -7.80 -9.77
C PRO A 196 9.61 -7.84 -9.17
N ASP A 197 10.52 -7.03 -9.69
CA ASP A 197 11.82 -6.79 -9.08
C ASP A 197 11.71 -5.81 -7.91
N ILE A 198 10.72 -4.90 -8.00
CA ILE A 198 10.36 -3.91 -6.98
C ILE A 198 8.85 -3.93 -6.78
N LEU A 199 8.41 -4.00 -5.52
CA LEU A 199 7.01 -4.09 -5.13
C LEU A 199 6.67 -2.97 -4.15
N CYS A 200 5.70 -2.12 -4.51
CA CYS A 200 5.22 -0.98 -3.73
C CYS A 200 3.77 -1.21 -3.34
N LEU A 201 3.50 -1.40 -2.05
CA LEU A 201 2.17 -1.73 -1.54
C LEU A 201 1.64 -0.65 -0.61
N GLN A 202 0.32 -0.45 -0.63
CA GLN A 202 -0.42 0.39 0.31
C GLN A 202 -1.51 -0.44 0.99
N GLU A 203 -1.99 0.06 2.13
CA GLU A 203 -2.95 -0.61 3.01
C GLU A 203 -2.48 -1.99 3.49
N VAL A 204 -1.18 -2.10 3.79
CA VAL A 204 -0.58 -3.32 4.30
C VAL A 204 -0.81 -3.39 5.81
N ASP A 205 -1.67 -4.32 6.27
CA ASP A 205 -1.93 -4.60 7.70
C ASP A 205 -1.50 -6.02 8.11
N HIS A 206 -1.04 -6.83 7.15
CA HIS A 206 -0.48 -8.17 7.33
C HIS A 206 1.00 -8.26 6.96
N TYR A 207 1.78 -7.21 7.32
CA TYR A 207 3.20 -7.17 6.96
C TYR A 207 3.99 -8.28 7.66
N PHE A 208 3.88 -8.39 9.00
CA PHE A 208 4.74 -9.27 9.79
C PHE A 208 4.36 -10.75 9.72
N ASP A 209 3.09 -11.05 9.54
CA ASP A 209 2.57 -12.42 9.53
C ASP A 209 2.47 -13.05 8.15
N THR A 210 2.46 -12.23 7.09
CA THR A 210 2.26 -12.72 5.72
C THR A 210 3.33 -12.22 4.75
N PHE A 211 3.43 -10.90 4.51
CA PHE A 211 4.25 -10.40 3.41
C PHE A 211 5.74 -10.50 3.69
N GLN A 212 6.20 -10.08 4.85
CA GLN A 212 7.60 -10.12 5.22
C GLN A 212 8.15 -11.56 5.19
N PRO A 213 7.58 -12.55 5.88
CA PRO A 213 8.15 -13.90 5.89
C PRO A 213 8.11 -14.57 4.52
N VAL A 214 7.03 -14.41 3.74
CA VAL A 214 6.92 -15.01 2.41
C VAL A 214 7.91 -14.38 1.43
N LEU A 215 7.94 -13.05 1.35
CA LEU A 215 8.78 -12.34 0.37
C LEU A 215 10.25 -12.36 0.76
N SER A 216 10.60 -12.36 2.06
CA SER A 216 11.99 -12.56 2.49
C SER A 216 12.53 -13.93 2.09
N GLY A 217 11.72 -15.00 2.23
CA GLY A 217 12.05 -16.34 1.74
C GLY A 217 12.26 -16.41 0.22
N LEU A 218 11.67 -15.47 -0.52
CA LEU A 218 11.83 -15.31 -1.98
C LEU A 218 12.97 -14.35 -2.37
N GLY A 219 13.80 -13.92 -1.41
CA GLY A 219 14.97 -13.08 -1.67
C GLY A 219 14.68 -11.57 -1.72
N TYR A 220 13.48 -11.12 -1.29
CA TYR A 220 13.23 -9.68 -1.19
C TYR A 220 13.78 -9.10 0.10
N HIS A 221 14.36 -7.90 -0.01
CA HIS A 221 14.49 -6.97 1.11
C HIS A 221 13.17 -6.23 1.29
N SER A 222 12.82 -5.85 2.52
CA SER A 222 11.55 -5.18 2.79
C SER A 222 11.67 -4.07 3.83
N THR A 223 10.92 -2.99 3.60
CA THR A 223 10.73 -1.90 4.56
C THR A 223 9.24 -1.63 4.68
N PHE A 224 8.77 -1.50 5.91
CA PHE A 224 7.38 -1.18 6.23
C PHE A 224 7.31 0.07 7.09
N PHE A 225 6.39 0.99 6.75
CA PHE A 225 6.14 2.16 7.55
C PHE A 225 4.64 2.32 7.81
N PRO A 226 4.18 2.05 9.05
CA PRO A 226 2.77 2.12 9.42
C PRO A 226 2.28 3.55 9.52
N LYS A 227 0.98 3.76 9.26
CA LYS A 227 0.30 5.03 9.55
C LYS A 227 0.21 5.25 11.06
N PRO A 228 0.59 6.42 11.58
CA PRO A 228 0.57 6.71 13.03
C PRO A 228 -0.81 6.58 13.68
N SER A 229 -1.87 6.85 12.92
CA SER A 229 -3.27 6.74 13.37
C SER A 229 -4.08 6.04 12.29
N SER A 230 -3.82 4.75 12.12
CA SER A 230 -4.52 3.96 11.11
C SER A 230 -6.01 3.79 11.44
N PRO A 231 -6.89 3.91 10.45
CA PRO A 231 -8.31 3.61 10.64
C PRO A 231 -8.58 2.13 10.95
N CYS A 232 -7.62 1.24 10.66
CA CYS A 232 -7.69 -0.19 11.01
C CYS A 232 -7.77 -0.40 12.51
N LEU A 233 -7.06 0.43 13.31
CA LEU A 233 -7.06 0.33 14.78
C LEU A 233 -8.42 0.59 15.42
N ALA A 234 -9.40 1.13 14.68
CA ALA A 234 -10.77 1.33 15.16
C ALA A 234 -11.63 0.06 15.05
N VAL A 235 -11.10 -1.03 14.50
CA VAL A 235 -11.77 -2.32 14.33
C VAL A 235 -11.34 -3.25 15.45
N GLU A 236 -12.28 -3.95 16.08
CA GLU A 236 -12.06 -4.75 17.30
C GLU A 236 -11.02 -5.87 17.11
N HIS A 237 -11.05 -6.55 15.97
CA HIS A 237 -10.13 -7.65 15.67
C HIS A 237 -9.17 -7.24 14.53
N ASN A 238 -8.50 -6.09 14.66
CA ASN A 238 -7.55 -5.64 13.67
C ASN A 238 -6.18 -6.30 13.85
N ASN A 239 -5.39 -6.23 12.79
CA ASN A 239 -4.02 -6.78 12.75
C ASN A 239 -2.94 -5.70 12.94
N GLY A 240 -3.31 -4.61 13.59
CA GLY A 240 -2.45 -3.44 13.76
C GLY A 240 -2.73 -2.35 12.72
N PRO A 241 -1.87 -1.32 12.66
CA PRO A 241 -2.02 -0.22 11.71
C PRO A 241 -1.67 -0.67 10.29
N ASP A 242 -2.45 -0.21 9.31
CA ASP A 242 -2.05 -0.28 7.91
C ASP A 242 -0.93 0.72 7.61
N GLY A 243 -0.16 0.44 6.57
CA GLY A 243 0.94 1.29 6.15
C GLY A 243 1.32 1.10 4.70
N CYS A 244 2.45 1.73 4.34
CA CYS A 244 3.14 1.48 3.08
C CYS A 244 4.25 0.44 3.28
N ALA A 245 4.45 -0.43 2.29
CA ALA A 245 5.56 -1.36 2.26
C ALA A 245 6.28 -1.30 0.91
N LEU A 246 7.60 -1.36 0.94
CA LEU A 246 8.46 -1.41 -0.23
C LEU A 246 9.35 -2.65 -0.14
N PHE A 247 9.37 -3.44 -1.22
CA PHE A 247 10.18 -4.63 -1.35
C PHE A 247 11.00 -4.55 -2.64
N PHE A 248 12.23 -5.07 -2.61
CA PHE A 248 13.07 -5.22 -3.81
C PHE A 248 13.91 -6.50 -3.74
N LEU A 249 14.22 -7.10 -4.88
CA LEU A 249 15.08 -8.29 -4.97
C LEU A 249 16.53 -7.96 -4.61
N ARG A 250 17.06 -8.62 -3.55
CA ARG A 250 18.46 -8.47 -3.10
C ARG A 250 19.48 -8.90 -4.16
N GLU A 251 19.14 -9.89 -4.99
CA GLU A 251 20.00 -10.33 -6.09
C GLU A 251 20.18 -9.27 -7.18
N ARG A 252 19.25 -8.28 -7.26
CA ARG A 252 19.25 -7.27 -8.30
C ARG A 252 19.68 -5.90 -7.82
N PHE A 253 19.42 -5.59 -6.56
CA PHE A 253 19.61 -4.24 -6.03
C PHE A 253 20.28 -4.24 -4.67
N GLU A 254 21.17 -3.28 -4.49
CA GLU A 254 21.79 -2.91 -3.22
C GLU A 254 21.12 -1.68 -2.66
N LEU A 255 20.76 -1.70 -1.37
CA LEU A 255 20.22 -0.54 -0.66
C LEU A 255 21.36 0.43 -0.32
N ILE A 256 21.29 1.66 -0.81
CA ILE A 256 22.25 2.72 -0.49
C ILE A 256 21.74 3.58 0.66
N ASN A 257 20.44 3.95 0.61
CA ASN A 257 19.81 4.81 1.61
C ASN A 257 18.32 4.51 1.71
N SER A 258 17.77 4.64 2.92
CA SER A 258 16.36 4.45 3.21
C SER A 258 15.86 5.61 4.07
N VAL A 259 14.75 6.23 3.67
CA VAL A 259 14.12 7.35 4.38
C VAL A 259 12.64 7.07 4.50
N THR A 260 12.11 7.19 5.71
CA THR A 260 10.67 7.14 5.98
C THR A 260 10.18 8.53 6.33
N LEU A 261 9.04 8.92 5.76
CA LEU A 261 8.49 10.25 5.93
C LEU A 261 7.04 10.18 6.41
N ARG A 262 6.73 10.96 7.42
CA ARG A 262 5.38 11.32 7.74
C ARG A 262 5.06 12.63 7.02
N LEU A 263 4.17 12.56 6.02
CA LEU A 263 3.88 13.68 5.15
C LEU A 263 3.26 14.87 5.89
N VAL A 264 3.68 16.06 5.51
CA VAL A 264 3.21 17.32 6.08
C VAL A 264 2.17 17.96 5.17
N ALA A 265 1.09 18.49 5.76
CA ALA A 265 0.16 19.37 5.08
C ALA A 265 -0.19 20.55 5.98
N LYS A 266 -0.17 21.77 5.43
CA LYS A 266 -0.45 22.99 6.17
C LYS A 266 0.40 23.13 7.45
N MET A 267 1.68 22.80 7.37
CA MET A 267 2.68 22.83 8.45
C MET A 267 2.45 21.82 9.59
N LEU A 268 1.56 20.84 9.41
CA LEU A 268 1.29 19.80 10.39
C LEU A 268 1.62 18.43 9.82
N GLN A 269 2.22 17.56 10.63
CA GLN A 269 2.37 16.16 10.29
C GLN A 269 1.01 15.49 10.15
N THR A 270 0.83 14.78 9.05
CA THR A 270 -0.43 14.11 8.73
C THR A 270 -0.37 12.63 9.10
N ASN A 271 -1.42 11.89 8.80
CA ASN A 271 -1.46 10.44 9.01
C ASN A 271 -0.94 9.64 7.79
N GLN A 272 -0.55 10.32 6.74
CA GLN A 272 -0.05 9.70 5.52
C GLN A 272 1.47 9.62 5.56
N VAL A 273 1.99 8.51 5.04
CA VAL A 273 3.40 8.15 5.11
C VAL A 273 3.97 7.87 3.74
N ALA A 274 5.29 7.96 3.62
CA ALA A 274 6.03 7.53 2.45
C ALA A 274 7.33 6.83 2.84
N ILE A 275 7.79 5.88 2.02
CA ILE A 275 9.11 5.26 2.08
C ILE A 275 9.85 5.68 0.82
N ILE A 276 11.10 6.12 0.95
CA ILE A 276 11.97 6.50 -0.17
C ILE A 276 13.26 5.71 -0.01
N GLN A 277 13.62 4.92 -1.01
CA GLN A 277 14.85 4.14 -1.01
C GLN A 277 15.72 4.49 -2.21
N THR A 278 17.01 4.70 -1.97
CA THR A 278 18.02 4.82 -3.03
C THR A 278 18.65 3.46 -3.23
N LEU A 279 18.52 2.93 -4.44
CA LEU A 279 18.98 1.61 -4.84
C LEU A 279 20.09 1.71 -5.88
N ARG A 280 21.05 0.77 -5.83
CA ARG A 280 22.01 0.54 -6.90
C ARG A 280 21.65 -0.76 -7.63
N CYS A 281 21.47 -0.69 -8.94
CA CYS A 281 21.35 -1.87 -9.76
C CYS A 281 22.70 -2.59 -9.81
N ILE A 282 22.75 -3.83 -9.34
CA ILE A 282 24.00 -4.61 -9.24
C ILE A 282 24.60 -4.87 -10.63
N GLU A 283 23.74 -5.17 -11.61
CA GLU A 283 24.16 -5.48 -12.99
C GLU A 283 24.80 -4.28 -13.69
N THR A 284 24.25 -3.07 -13.49
CA THR A 284 24.68 -1.87 -14.24
C THR A 284 25.47 -0.86 -13.43
N GLY A 285 25.47 -0.99 -12.09
CA GLY A 285 26.02 0.01 -11.17
C GLY A 285 25.21 1.30 -11.08
N ARG A 286 24.13 1.45 -11.88
CA ARG A 286 23.30 2.66 -11.91
C ARG A 286 22.51 2.83 -10.63
N VAL A 287 22.46 4.06 -10.14
CA VAL A 287 21.76 4.44 -8.92
C VAL A 287 20.44 5.12 -9.28
N PHE A 288 19.38 4.80 -8.58
CA PHE A 288 18.06 5.42 -8.74
C PHE A 288 17.29 5.39 -7.43
N CYS A 289 16.25 6.23 -7.30
CA CYS A 289 15.38 6.24 -6.14
C CYS A 289 14.03 5.58 -6.47
N VAL A 290 13.46 4.89 -5.48
CA VAL A 290 12.08 4.40 -5.52
C VAL A 290 11.35 4.93 -4.30
N ALA A 291 10.14 5.44 -4.51
CA ALA A 291 9.28 5.91 -3.44
C ALA A 291 7.90 5.23 -3.49
N VAL A 292 7.33 4.97 -2.32
CA VAL A 292 5.94 4.51 -2.17
C VAL A 292 5.20 5.41 -1.19
N THR A 293 3.95 5.75 -1.52
CA THR A 293 3.09 6.59 -0.67
C THR A 293 1.63 6.21 -0.78
N HIS A 294 0.82 6.69 0.19
CA HIS A 294 -0.63 6.62 0.16
C HIS A 294 -1.19 7.94 0.68
N LEU A 295 -1.73 8.80 -0.19
CA LEU A 295 -2.22 10.12 0.17
C LEU A 295 -3.61 10.07 0.81
N LYS A 296 -4.08 11.20 1.33
CA LYS A 296 -5.34 11.32 2.06
C LYS A 296 -6.54 10.93 1.20
N ALA A 297 -7.29 9.93 1.63
CA ALA A 297 -8.52 9.47 1.01
C ALA A 297 -9.70 10.47 1.18
N CYS A 298 -10.76 10.25 0.44
CA CYS A 298 -12.05 10.94 0.41
C CYS A 298 -12.08 12.26 -0.38
N SER A 299 -13.26 12.55 -0.94
CA SER A 299 -13.57 13.83 -1.57
C SER A 299 -13.58 14.98 -0.55
N GLY A 300 -13.32 16.20 -1.00
CA GLY A 300 -13.21 17.37 -0.15
C GLY A 300 -11.83 17.58 0.47
N TRP A 301 -10.88 16.66 0.23
CA TRP A 301 -9.51 16.73 0.73
C TRP A 301 -8.47 17.09 -0.35
N GLU A 302 -8.90 17.59 -1.51
CA GLU A 302 -8.04 17.86 -2.67
C GLU A 302 -6.91 18.83 -2.31
N ARG A 303 -7.20 19.92 -1.59
CA ARG A 303 -6.20 20.90 -1.12
C ARG A 303 -5.22 20.30 -0.11
N PHE A 304 -5.66 19.32 0.65
CA PHE A 304 -4.83 18.63 1.63
C PHE A 304 -3.87 17.67 0.93
N ARG A 305 -4.37 16.89 -0.05
CA ARG A 305 -3.55 16.04 -0.93
C ARG A 305 -2.54 16.86 -1.71
N SER A 306 -2.95 18.02 -2.23
CA SER A 306 -2.06 18.96 -2.91
C SER A 306 -0.88 19.40 -2.01
N SER A 307 -1.17 19.69 -0.72
CA SER A 307 -0.11 20.03 0.23
C SER A 307 0.80 18.85 0.57
N GLN A 308 0.24 17.64 0.72
CA GLN A 308 1.03 16.42 0.92
C GLN A 308 1.92 16.09 -0.28
N GLY A 309 1.39 16.28 -1.49
CA GLY A 309 2.15 16.10 -2.73
C GLY A 309 3.31 17.09 -2.87
N CYS A 310 3.12 18.36 -2.49
CA CYS A 310 4.19 19.35 -2.43
C CYS A 310 5.30 18.93 -1.45
N ASP A 311 4.92 18.48 -0.25
CA ASP A 311 5.86 18.01 0.76
C ASP A 311 6.66 16.80 0.27
N LEU A 312 5.98 15.82 -0.33
CA LEU A 312 6.62 14.65 -0.92
C LEU A 312 7.60 15.04 -2.03
N LEU A 313 7.18 15.88 -2.98
CA LEU A 313 8.04 16.35 -4.08
C LEU A 313 9.28 17.08 -3.56
N GLN A 314 9.13 17.93 -2.55
CA GLN A 314 10.26 18.65 -1.95
C GLN A 314 11.27 17.69 -1.31
N ASN A 315 10.79 16.66 -0.59
CA ASN A 315 11.66 15.65 0.00
C ASN A 315 12.36 14.81 -1.09
N LEU A 316 11.64 14.44 -2.14
CA LEU A 316 12.20 13.73 -3.30
C LEU A 316 13.28 14.55 -4.00
N GLU A 317 13.04 15.85 -4.24
CA GLU A 317 14.03 16.77 -4.82
C GLU A 317 15.29 16.86 -3.93
N ASN A 318 15.12 16.95 -2.62
CA ASN A 318 16.23 17.01 -1.67
C ASN A 318 17.09 15.72 -1.65
N ILE A 319 16.43 14.54 -1.74
CA ILE A 319 17.10 13.24 -1.70
C ILE A 319 17.78 12.92 -3.04
N THR A 320 17.11 13.19 -4.16
CA THR A 320 17.65 12.86 -5.49
C THR A 320 18.68 13.88 -5.99
N GLY A 321 18.66 15.08 -5.43
CA GLY A 321 19.52 16.16 -5.90
C GLY A 321 19.33 16.46 -7.38
N ALA A 322 20.42 16.80 -8.08
CA ALA A 322 20.37 17.22 -9.47
C ALA A 322 20.38 16.08 -10.50
N GLY A 323 20.37 14.79 -10.12
CA GLY A 323 20.61 13.78 -11.15
C GLY A 323 20.21 12.33 -10.87
N ILE A 324 19.77 11.97 -9.67
CA ILE A 324 19.37 10.58 -9.40
C ILE A 324 17.96 10.32 -9.98
N PRO A 325 17.81 9.36 -10.92
CA PRO A 325 16.52 9.00 -11.48
C PRO A 325 15.55 8.47 -10.42
N LEU A 326 14.25 8.65 -10.66
CA LEU A 326 13.22 8.40 -9.67
C LEU A 326 12.06 7.60 -10.25
N ILE A 327 11.53 6.66 -9.45
CA ILE A 327 10.25 5.99 -9.66
C ILE A 327 9.40 6.25 -8.42
N VAL A 328 8.17 6.78 -8.56
CA VAL A 328 7.25 7.03 -7.45
C VAL A 328 5.96 6.26 -7.68
N CYS A 329 5.64 5.38 -6.75
CA CYS A 329 4.46 4.55 -6.76
C CYS A 329 3.49 4.96 -5.66
N GLY A 330 2.19 4.86 -5.90
CA GLY A 330 1.25 5.08 -4.82
C GLY A 330 -0.20 5.17 -5.25
N ASP A 331 -1.06 5.03 -4.23
CA ASP A 331 -2.44 5.47 -4.26
C ASP A 331 -2.47 6.95 -3.82
N PHE A 332 -2.62 7.82 -4.79
CA PHE A 332 -2.67 9.27 -4.57
C PHE A 332 -4.03 9.74 -4.10
N ASN A 333 -5.05 8.87 -4.17
CA ASN A 333 -6.45 9.23 -3.89
C ASN A 333 -6.92 10.47 -4.67
N ALA A 334 -6.29 10.74 -5.79
CA ALA A 334 -6.45 11.94 -6.60
C ALA A 334 -6.59 11.58 -8.08
N GLU A 335 -7.60 12.14 -8.73
CA GLU A 335 -7.77 12.02 -10.18
C GLU A 335 -6.80 12.94 -10.95
N PRO A 336 -6.58 12.71 -12.26
CA PRO A 336 -5.68 13.52 -13.10
C PRO A 336 -6.06 15.00 -13.18
N THR A 337 -7.28 15.36 -12.82
CA THR A 337 -7.78 16.75 -12.77
C THR A 337 -7.33 17.52 -11.53
N GLU A 338 -6.89 16.83 -10.47
CA GLU A 338 -6.50 17.44 -9.20
C GLU A 338 -5.12 18.12 -9.26
N ASP A 339 -4.92 19.07 -8.35
CA ASP A 339 -3.68 19.86 -8.32
C ASP A 339 -2.45 19.04 -7.98
N VAL A 340 -2.57 18.01 -7.13
CA VAL A 340 -1.45 17.12 -6.80
C VAL A 340 -0.90 16.41 -8.04
N TYR A 341 -1.78 15.94 -8.92
CA TYR A 341 -1.37 15.34 -10.19
C TYR A 341 -0.62 16.33 -11.08
N LYS A 342 -1.14 17.57 -11.21
CA LYS A 342 -0.51 18.64 -11.96
C LYS A 342 0.85 19.06 -11.40
N GLN A 343 1.03 18.98 -10.07
CA GLN A 343 2.31 19.25 -9.41
C GLN A 343 3.36 18.21 -9.81
N PHE A 344 3.00 16.92 -9.82
CA PHE A 344 3.89 15.85 -10.24
C PHE A 344 4.30 16.00 -11.71
N THR A 345 3.35 16.25 -12.61
CA THR A 345 3.63 16.44 -14.04
C THR A 345 4.49 17.68 -14.33
N LYS A 346 4.44 18.72 -13.48
CA LYS A 346 5.19 19.97 -13.64
C LYS A 346 6.45 20.04 -12.78
N SER A 347 6.75 18.99 -12.02
CA SER A 347 7.90 18.96 -11.12
C SER A 347 9.23 19.06 -11.89
N ARG A 348 10.26 19.59 -11.22
CA ARG A 348 11.61 19.64 -11.76
C ARG A 348 12.26 18.27 -11.91
N LEU A 349 11.66 17.24 -11.30
CA LEU A 349 12.10 15.85 -11.39
C LEU A 349 11.81 15.20 -12.76
N ASN A 350 11.19 15.95 -13.70
CA ASN A 350 10.83 15.49 -15.05
C ASN A 350 10.07 14.17 -15.06
N LEU A 351 9.00 14.10 -14.23
CA LEU A 351 8.19 12.91 -14.04
C LEU A 351 7.11 12.80 -15.12
N ASN A 352 6.86 11.58 -15.55
CA ASN A 352 5.68 11.20 -16.32
C ASN A 352 5.00 10.00 -15.70
N SER A 353 3.69 9.85 -15.87
CA SER A 353 2.96 8.65 -15.45
C SER A 353 3.10 7.56 -16.51
N ALA A 354 3.49 6.36 -16.08
CA ALA A 354 3.72 5.25 -17.00
C ALA A 354 2.43 4.79 -17.70
N TYR A 355 1.31 4.83 -16.99
CA TYR A 355 0.04 4.31 -17.50
C TYR A 355 -0.64 5.20 -18.52
N LYS A 356 -0.21 6.44 -18.70
CA LYS A 356 -0.58 7.26 -19.87
C LYS A 356 -0.26 6.58 -21.20
N LEU A 357 0.80 5.77 -21.22
CA LEU A 357 1.24 5.07 -22.43
C LEU A 357 0.29 3.93 -22.86
N LEU A 358 -0.78 3.66 -22.10
CA LEU A 358 -1.89 2.82 -22.56
C LEU A 358 -2.79 3.55 -23.56
N SER A 359 -2.85 4.88 -23.54
CA SER A 359 -3.58 5.66 -24.53
C SER A 359 -2.81 5.75 -25.86
N GLU A 360 -3.53 5.89 -26.97
CA GLU A 360 -2.94 5.94 -28.31
C GLU A 360 -1.95 7.11 -28.48
N ASP A 361 -2.24 8.24 -27.83
CA ASP A 361 -1.42 9.45 -27.89
C ASP A 361 -0.37 9.54 -26.74
N GLY A 362 -0.41 8.62 -25.77
CA GLY A 362 0.45 8.62 -24.59
C GLY A 362 0.20 9.80 -23.64
N GLN A 363 -0.95 10.48 -23.72
CA GLN A 363 -1.23 11.70 -22.96
C GLN A 363 -2.32 11.54 -21.90
N SER A 364 -3.19 10.56 -22.08
CA SER A 364 -4.36 10.36 -21.20
C SER A 364 -4.14 9.21 -20.24
N GLU A 365 -4.46 9.43 -18.96
CA GLU A 365 -4.51 8.34 -17.99
C GLU A 365 -5.65 7.36 -18.34
N PRO A 366 -5.55 6.10 -17.91
CA PRO A 366 -6.64 5.14 -18.07
C PRO A 366 -7.90 5.62 -17.33
N PRO A 367 -9.08 5.13 -17.73
CA PRO A 367 -10.35 5.59 -17.15
C PRO A 367 -10.50 5.21 -15.68
N PHE A 368 -9.79 4.18 -15.22
CA PHE A 368 -9.84 3.75 -13.82
C PHE A 368 -8.61 2.91 -13.44
N THR A 369 -8.26 2.99 -12.16
CA THR A 369 -7.39 2.06 -11.44
C THR A 369 -8.11 1.43 -10.25
N THR A 370 -9.26 1.99 -9.87
CA THR A 370 -10.17 1.46 -8.84
C THR A 370 -11.62 1.50 -9.35
N TRP A 371 -12.37 0.44 -9.09
CA TRP A 371 -13.79 0.37 -9.45
C TRP A 371 -14.57 -0.46 -8.44
N LYS A 372 -15.40 0.21 -7.64
CA LYS A 372 -16.08 -0.36 -6.48
C LYS A 372 -17.49 0.17 -6.29
N ILE A 373 -18.32 -0.59 -5.57
CA ILE A 373 -19.67 -0.18 -5.19
C ILE A 373 -19.80 -0.19 -3.67
N ARG A 374 -20.06 0.99 -3.11
CA ARG A 374 -20.28 1.23 -1.68
C ARG A 374 -21.69 1.80 -1.45
N PRO A 375 -22.19 1.91 -0.20
CA PRO A 375 -23.49 2.54 0.06
C PRO A 375 -23.62 3.98 -0.44
N SER A 376 -22.49 4.68 -0.61
CA SER A 376 -22.43 6.04 -1.19
C SER A 376 -22.61 6.07 -2.70
N GLY A 377 -22.55 4.91 -3.37
CA GLY A 377 -22.66 4.76 -4.80
C GLY A 377 -21.49 4.00 -5.44
N GLU A 378 -21.51 3.91 -6.75
CA GLU A 378 -20.45 3.35 -7.57
C GLU A 378 -19.34 4.38 -7.79
N SER A 379 -18.08 3.93 -7.68
CA SER A 379 -16.89 4.74 -7.90
C SER A 379 -15.98 4.05 -8.92
N CYS A 380 -15.67 4.76 -10.01
CA CYS A 380 -14.79 4.32 -11.10
C CYS A 380 -13.81 5.46 -11.36
N LEU A 381 -12.59 5.35 -10.80
CA LEU A 381 -11.64 6.47 -10.69
C LEU A 381 -10.21 6.01 -10.99
N THR A 382 -9.38 6.92 -11.48
CA THR A 382 -7.93 6.73 -11.59
C THR A 382 -7.24 7.44 -10.44
N LEU A 383 -6.71 6.65 -9.50
CA LEU A 383 -6.12 7.12 -8.25
C LEU A 383 -4.69 6.63 -8.03
N ASP A 384 -4.28 5.57 -8.72
CA ASP A 384 -3.01 4.89 -8.57
C ASP A 384 -2.07 5.23 -9.73
N TYR A 385 -0.80 5.49 -9.43
CA TYR A 385 0.17 5.93 -10.42
C TYR A 385 1.52 5.26 -10.21
N ILE A 386 2.26 5.07 -11.32
CA ILE A 386 3.69 4.82 -11.36
C ILE A 386 4.32 5.99 -12.12
N TRP A 387 4.84 6.95 -11.37
CA TRP A 387 5.61 8.07 -11.92
C TRP A 387 7.05 7.67 -12.16
N TYR A 388 7.67 8.15 -13.21
CA TYR A 388 9.07 7.85 -13.50
C TYR A 388 9.78 9.04 -14.15
N SER A 389 11.08 9.16 -13.92
CA SER A 389 11.95 10.15 -14.57
C SER A 389 12.12 9.80 -16.06
N GLN A 390 11.40 10.50 -16.96
CA GLN A 390 11.35 10.15 -18.37
C GLN A 390 12.66 10.40 -19.13
N HIS A 391 13.61 11.16 -18.56
CA HIS A 391 14.94 11.34 -19.12
C HIS A 391 15.89 10.18 -18.85
N ALA A 392 15.56 9.29 -17.91
CA ALA A 392 16.42 8.20 -17.46
C ALA A 392 15.84 6.81 -17.68
N PHE A 393 14.53 6.71 -17.80
CA PHE A 393 13.85 5.44 -18.00
C PHE A 393 12.97 5.43 -19.24
N ALA A 394 12.95 4.29 -19.91
CA ALA A 394 11.99 3.95 -20.94
C ALA A 394 11.05 2.86 -20.45
N VAL A 395 9.76 3.00 -20.76
CA VAL A 395 8.76 1.97 -20.50
C VAL A 395 8.78 0.95 -21.64
N ASN A 396 9.01 -0.33 -21.31
CA ASN A 396 9.05 -1.42 -22.28
C ASN A 396 7.67 -2.04 -22.48
N ARG A 397 6.98 -2.32 -21.36
CA ARG A 397 5.63 -2.90 -21.36
C ARG A 397 4.88 -2.55 -20.09
N LEU A 398 3.57 -2.56 -20.21
CA LEU A 398 2.61 -2.31 -19.14
C LEU A 398 1.63 -3.47 -19.05
N LEU A 399 1.21 -3.81 -17.85
CA LEU A 399 0.10 -4.73 -17.65
C LEU A 399 -1.20 -4.02 -17.97
N ASN A 400 -1.95 -4.51 -18.96
CA ASN A 400 -3.23 -3.93 -19.35
C ASN A 400 -4.22 -3.92 -18.18
N LEU A 401 -5.09 -2.93 -18.16
CA LEU A 401 -6.23 -2.92 -17.25
C LEU A 401 -7.35 -3.82 -17.84
N PRO A 402 -8.16 -4.47 -16.98
CA PRO A 402 -9.26 -5.30 -17.44
C PRO A 402 -10.38 -4.44 -18.02
N THR A 403 -11.18 -5.01 -18.93
CA THR A 403 -12.40 -4.37 -19.40
C THR A 403 -13.52 -4.43 -18.36
N GLU A 404 -14.56 -3.64 -18.55
CA GLU A 404 -15.75 -3.66 -17.67
C GLU A 404 -16.37 -5.06 -17.60
N GLU A 405 -16.43 -5.78 -18.72
CA GLU A 405 -16.98 -7.14 -18.80
C GLU A 405 -16.13 -8.13 -17.98
N GLN A 406 -14.80 -7.98 -18.01
CA GLN A 406 -13.88 -8.81 -17.24
C GLN A 406 -14.00 -8.56 -15.73
N ILE A 407 -14.19 -7.31 -15.31
CA ILE A 407 -14.44 -6.95 -13.91
C ILE A 407 -15.82 -7.47 -13.46
N GLY A 408 -16.81 -7.39 -14.34
CA GLY A 408 -18.18 -7.82 -14.08
C GLY A 408 -19.03 -6.80 -13.31
N PRO A 409 -20.34 -7.08 -13.15
CA PRO A 409 -21.32 -6.12 -12.65
C PRO A 409 -21.23 -5.83 -11.16
N ASN A 410 -20.52 -6.66 -10.40
CA ASN A 410 -20.35 -6.50 -8.96
C ASN A 410 -19.14 -5.63 -8.60
N ARG A 411 -18.30 -5.30 -9.58
CA ARG A 411 -17.07 -4.54 -9.46
C ARG A 411 -16.06 -5.24 -8.52
N LEU A 412 -15.15 -4.48 -7.96
CA LEU A 412 -14.08 -4.96 -7.10
C LEU A 412 -14.34 -4.60 -5.63
N PRO A 413 -13.84 -5.37 -4.65
CA PRO A 413 -13.25 -6.71 -4.76
C PRO A 413 -14.26 -7.79 -5.20
N SER A 414 -13.75 -8.97 -5.55
CA SER A 414 -14.57 -10.12 -5.95
C SER A 414 -13.82 -11.42 -5.67
N PHE A 415 -14.43 -12.58 -5.93
CA PHE A 415 -13.71 -13.86 -5.91
C PHE A 415 -12.63 -13.98 -7.00
N HIS A 416 -12.64 -13.11 -8.01
CA HIS A 416 -11.65 -13.09 -9.08
C HIS A 416 -10.48 -12.13 -8.80
N TYR A 417 -10.70 -11.17 -7.88
CA TYR A 417 -9.72 -10.13 -7.61
C TYR A 417 -9.83 -9.60 -6.17
N PRO A 418 -8.72 -9.56 -5.40
CA PRO A 418 -8.77 -9.43 -3.94
C PRO A 418 -8.84 -8.00 -3.41
N SER A 419 -8.62 -6.98 -4.25
CA SER A 419 -8.62 -5.57 -3.86
C SER A 419 -9.62 -4.76 -4.69
N ASP A 420 -10.06 -3.63 -4.17
CA ASP A 420 -10.85 -2.63 -4.90
C ASP A 420 -9.99 -1.73 -5.81
N HIS A 421 -8.65 -1.85 -5.73
CA HIS A 421 -7.66 -1.25 -6.61
C HIS A 421 -6.98 -2.31 -7.47
N LEU A 422 -6.72 -2.00 -8.74
CA LEU A 422 -5.98 -2.84 -9.66
C LEU A 422 -4.47 -2.71 -9.47
N SER A 423 -3.73 -3.80 -9.51
CA SER A 423 -2.27 -3.76 -9.52
C SER A 423 -1.79 -3.12 -10.83
N LEU A 424 -0.85 -2.20 -10.74
CA LEU A 424 -0.17 -1.60 -11.88
C LEU A 424 1.21 -2.23 -12.01
N VAL A 425 1.53 -2.77 -13.19
CA VAL A 425 2.85 -3.38 -13.44
C VAL A 425 3.49 -2.73 -14.65
N CYS A 426 4.68 -2.19 -14.44
CA CYS A 426 5.47 -1.53 -15.47
C CYS A 426 6.87 -2.14 -15.53
N GLU A 427 7.38 -2.32 -16.73
CA GLU A 427 8.75 -2.76 -16.97
C GLU A 427 9.55 -1.63 -17.60
N PHE A 428 10.65 -1.25 -16.93
CA PHE A 428 11.52 -0.16 -17.31
C PHE A 428 12.88 -0.65 -17.80
N SER A 429 13.43 0.02 -18.79
CA SER A 429 14.87 -0.01 -19.10
C SER A 429 15.49 1.34 -18.81
N PHE A 430 16.72 1.35 -18.33
CA PHE A 430 17.50 2.59 -18.30
C PHE A 430 17.74 3.07 -19.73
N LEU A 431 17.59 4.37 -19.94
CA LEU A 431 18.06 5.03 -21.16
C LEU A 431 19.58 5.15 -21.09
N ASP A 432 20.25 4.94 -22.23
CA ASP A 432 21.66 5.23 -22.34
C ASP A 432 21.87 6.73 -22.16
N GLN A 433 22.81 7.12 -21.31
CA GLN A 433 23.25 8.51 -21.27
C GLN A 433 23.89 8.80 -22.62
N LEU A 434 23.29 9.66 -23.41
CA LEU A 434 23.99 10.25 -24.57
C LEU A 434 25.24 10.92 -24.00
N ASP A 435 26.41 10.44 -24.43
CA ASP A 435 27.69 11.04 -24.06
C ASP A 435 27.64 12.54 -24.38
N ASP A 436 27.54 13.38 -23.38
CA ASP A 436 27.63 14.86 -23.50
C ASP A 436 29.04 15.31 -23.94
N SER A 437 29.92 14.36 -24.34
CA SER A 437 31.27 14.66 -24.80
C SER A 437 31.36 15.31 -26.20
N PHE A 438 30.23 15.41 -26.94
CA PHE A 438 30.23 15.99 -28.30
C PHE A 438 29.91 17.49 -28.40
N GLN A 439 29.58 18.19 -27.30
CA GLN A 439 29.28 19.64 -27.38
C GLN A 439 30.46 20.57 -27.07
N SER A 440 31.66 20.06 -26.75
CA SER A 440 32.81 20.94 -26.42
C SER A 440 33.80 21.19 -27.57
N VAL A 441 33.57 20.70 -28.80
CA VAL A 441 34.52 20.86 -29.93
C VAL A 441 34.05 21.84 -31.00
N ALA A 442 32.86 22.43 -30.90
CA ALA A 442 32.36 23.37 -31.94
C ALA A 442 32.55 24.87 -31.59
N GLY A 443 33.53 25.22 -30.77
CA GLY A 443 33.69 26.60 -30.27
C GLY A 443 35.08 27.21 -30.33
N SER A 444 35.99 26.68 -31.17
CA SER A 444 37.30 27.34 -31.35
C SER A 444 37.83 27.20 -32.77
N ASP A 445 37.27 27.94 -33.71
CA ASP A 445 37.99 28.38 -34.90
C ASP A 445 37.16 29.47 -35.59
N ASN A 446 37.46 30.73 -35.23
CA ASN A 446 37.36 31.87 -36.11
C ASN A 446 37.92 33.12 -35.41
N LYS A 447 39.26 33.25 -35.48
CA LYS A 447 39.94 34.54 -35.46
C LYS A 447 41.17 34.42 -36.38
N VAL A 448 41.05 34.89 -37.58
CA VAL A 448 42.03 35.63 -38.33
C VAL A 448 41.29 36.70 -39.12
#